data_1845ede1f5cae325d608ddeacc70b36b
#
_entry.id   1845ede1f5cae325d608ddeacc70b36b
#
_cell.length_a   1.000
_cell.length_b   1.000
_cell.length_c   1.000
_cell.angle_alpha   90.00
_cell.angle_beta   90.00
_cell.angle_gamma   90.00
#
_symmetry.space_group_name_H-M   'P 1'
#
loop_
_entity.id
_entity.type
_entity.pdbx_description
1 polymer ?
#
loop_
_entity_poly.entity_id
_entity_poly.type
_entity_poly.pdbx_seq_one_letter_code
_entity_poly.pdbx_strand_id
1 'polypeptide(L)'
;MNLRGCAAQILAHVISEGQSLTAALDVHLPKIHNPQDKAFVQAVCYGVVRHYFALDCMLKQLLSKPLKPKDGDIKALLLIGLYQLQHMRVKPHAAVSETVAATKHKPWSKALVNAVLRSYLRDAEKLQAACQPDKEAALNHPAWIIALLEQNWPEQAEQLLAANDQAAPMTLRVNLLKNSRADYLALLNQQGITAQVIDFCPSALLLDQAMGVDQLPGFAEGRVSIQDVAAQLAAELLDVQPGQSVLDLCAAPGGKTAAILERQPALTSLLAIDIDDTRLQRVTDTLRRLQLEADTLAADASQPETWAGNRQFDRILLDAPCSGFGVIRRHPDIKLLRRESDITALQAQQAKILEAAWLLLKPGGILLYATCSVLKQENEQQIARFLDQHADAKELAISTHWGLSRPRGKQILTGNYRMDGFYYAKLGKSH
;
A
#
# COMPACT_ATOMS: atom_id res chain seq x y z
N MET A 1 8.87 28.00 -7.01
CA MET A 1 8.27 26.88 -7.80
C MET A 1 6.77 26.91 -7.62
N ASN A 2 5.95 26.70 -8.67
CA ASN A 2 4.50 26.59 -8.51
C ASN A 2 4.17 25.16 -8.09
N LEU A 3 3.59 24.96 -6.91
CA LEU A 3 3.31 23.65 -6.32
C LEU A 3 2.31 22.82 -7.14
N ARG A 4 1.30 23.48 -7.76
CA ARG A 4 0.33 22.83 -8.63
C ARG A 4 0.96 22.39 -9.96
N GLY A 5 1.90 23.18 -10.48
CA GLY A 5 2.71 22.79 -11.64
C GLY A 5 3.58 21.58 -11.35
N CYS A 6 4.21 21.52 -10.18
CA CYS A 6 4.96 20.34 -9.71
C CYS A 6 4.06 19.10 -9.58
N ALA A 7 2.92 19.24 -8.92
CA ALA A 7 1.94 18.15 -8.79
C ALA A 7 1.42 17.67 -10.17
N ALA A 8 1.21 18.61 -11.13
CA ALA A 8 0.77 18.26 -12.48
C ALA A 8 1.82 17.44 -13.25
N GLN A 9 3.12 17.73 -13.07
CA GLN A 9 4.20 16.91 -13.64
C GLN A 9 4.21 15.50 -13.06
N ILE A 10 4.13 15.38 -11.72
CA ILE A 10 4.06 14.08 -11.04
C ILE A 10 2.86 13.26 -11.56
N LEU A 11 1.68 13.87 -11.62
CA LEU A 11 0.46 13.20 -12.07
C LEU A 11 0.50 12.86 -13.56
N ALA A 12 1.17 13.64 -14.40
CA ALA A 12 1.36 13.32 -15.82
C ALA A 12 2.20 12.04 -15.97
N HIS A 13 3.28 11.87 -15.19
CA HIS A 13 4.05 10.62 -15.18
C HIS A 13 3.20 9.42 -14.76
N VAL A 14 2.31 9.58 -13.77
CA VAL A 14 1.43 8.50 -13.31
C VAL A 14 0.36 8.18 -14.36
N ILE A 15 -0.40 9.19 -14.80
CA ILE A 15 -1.61 9.00 -15.62
C ILE A 15 -1.27 8.69 -17.08
N SER A 16 -0.21 9.30 -17.61
CA SER A 16 0.10 9.23 -19.05
C SER A 16 1.27 8.28 -19.36
N GLU A 17 2.21 8.11 -18.43
CA GLU A 17 3.43 7.32 -18.66
C GLU A 17 3.45 6.01 -17.87
N GLY A 18 2.47 5.79 -16.96
CA GLY A 18 2.33 4.54 -16.20
C GLY A 18 3.36 4.37 -15.07
N GLN A 19 4.01 5.45 -14.63
CA GLN A 19 4.92 5.41 -13.48
C GLN A 19 4.14 5.31 -12.17
N SER A 20 4.65 4.55 -11.18
CA SER A 20 4.00 4.53 -9.87
C SER A 20 4.03 5.89 -9.18
N LEU A 21 2.98 6.21 -8.43
CA LEU A 21 2.88 7.47 -7.71
C LEU A 21 4.04 7.65 -6.72
N THR A 22 4.43 6.57 -6.03
CA THR A 22 5.57 6.60 -5.10
C THR A 22 6.87 6.98 -5.82
N ALA A 23 7.18 6.32 -6.95
CA ALA A 23 8.40 6.62 -7.71
C ALA A 23 8.40 8.06 -8.27
N ALA A 24 7.25 8.54 -8.77
CA ALA A 24 7.12 9.91 -9.25
C ALA A 24 7.31 10.94 -8.11
N LEU A 25 6.77 10.67 -6.92
CA LEU A 25 6.95 11.52 -5.73
C LEU A 25 8.40 11.53 -5.25
N ASP A 26 9.07 10.37 -5.21
CA ASP A 26 10.48 10.24 -4.78
C ASP A 26 11.44 11.10 -5.63
N VAL A 27 11.13 11.30 -6.91
CA VAL A 27 11.92 12.17 -7.82
C VAL A 27 11.66 13.66 -7.59
N HIS A 28 10.44 14.03 -7.27
CA HIS A 28 10.02 15.44 -7.26
C HIS A 28 10.00 16.08 -5.87
N LEU A 29 9.58 15.35 -4.82
CA LEU A 29 9.46 15.89 -3.45
C LEU A 29 10.78 16.36 -2.83
N PRO A 30 11.95 15.73 -3.08
CA PRO A 30 13.23 16.24 -2.55
C PRO A 30 13.57 17.66 -3.01
N LYS A 31 13.05 18.11 -4.16
CA LYS A 31 13.26 19.45 -4.72
C LYS A 31 12.45 20.55 -4.01
N ILE A 32 11.50 20.16 -3.16
CA ILE A 32 10.67 21.06 -2.36
C ILE A 32 11.28 21.12 -0.96
N HIS A 33 11.70 22.30 -0.49
CA HIS A 33 12.36 22.41 0.82
C HIS A 33 11.37 22.55 1.98
N ASN A 34 10.25 23.28 1.75
CA ASN A 34 9.27 23.53 2.80
C ASN A 34 8.42 22.26 3.08
N PRO A 35 8.37 21.75 4.32
CA PRO A 35 7.60 20.57 4.68
C PRO A 35 6.09 20.70 4.40
N GLN A 36 5.50 21.88 4.61
CA GLN A 36 4.09 22.12 4.34
C GLN A 36 3.78 22.05 2.84
N ASP A 37 4.69 22.58 2.00
CA ASP A 37 4.57 22.52 0.54
C ASP A 37 4.72 21.07 0.04
N LYS A 38 5.62 20.28 0.63
CA LYS A 38 5.72 18.82 0.36
C LYS A 38 4.41 18.12 0.68
N ALA A 39 3.88 18.36 1.88
CA ALA A 39 2.63 17.76 2.32
C ALA A 39 1.45 18.16 1.41
N PHE A 40 1.40 19.41 0.97
CA PHE A 40 0.39 19.88 0.02
C PHE A 40 0.48 19.15 -1.33
N VAL A 41 1.68 19.08 -1.95
CA VAL A 41 1.89 18.39 -3.23
C VAL A 41 1.52 16.92 -3.10
N GLN A 42 1.95 16.26 -2.03
CA GLN A 42 1.65 14.87 -1.76
C GLN A 42 0.14 14.65 -1.60
N ALA A 43 -0.55 15.46 -0.78
CA ALA A 43 -1.98 15.37 -0.56
C ALA A 43 -2.78 15.56 -1.87
N VAL A 44 -2.40 16.51 -2.70
CA VAL A 44 -3.03 16.75 -4.00
C VAL A 44 -2.83 15.56 -4.95
N CYS A 45 -1.60 15.03 -5.04
CA CYS A 45 -1.31 13.91 -5.92
C CYS A 45 -2.09 12.64 -5.50
N TYR A 46 -2.03 12.27 -4.23
CA TYR A 46 -2.80 11.12 -3.71
C TYR A 46 -4.31 11.34 -3.88
N GLY A 47 -4.80 12.55 -3.65
CA GLY A 47 -6.20 12.87 -3.77
C GLY A 47 -6.73 12.78 -5.20
N VAL A 48 -6.00 13.35 -6.17
CA VAL A 48 -6.37 13.26 -7.59
C VAL A 48 -6.38 11.82 -8.07
N VAL A 49 -5.36 11.03 -7.75
CA VAL A 49 -5.29 9.61 -8.14
C VAL A 49 -6.41 8.81 -7.47
N ARG A 50 -6.71 9.07 -6.19
CA ARG A 50 -7.80 8.42 -5.46
C ARG A 50 -9.15 8.66 -6.09
N HIS A 51 -9.43 9.89 -6.54
CA HIS A 51 -10.72 10.30 -7.10
C HIS A 51 -10.71 10.44 -8.63
N TYR A 52 -9.75 9.77 -9.29
CA TYR A 52 -9.49 9.96 -10.71
C TYR A 52 -10.72 9.73 -11.59
N PHE A 53 -11.45 8.63 -11.42
CA PHE A 53 -12.56 8.28 -12.32
C PHE A 53 -13.72 9.26 -12.22
N ALA A 54 -14.06 9.68 -11.02
CA ALA A 54 -15.09 10.71 -10.80
C ALA A 54 -14.65 12.08 -11.37
N LEU A 55 -13.40 12.48 -11.13
CA LEU A 55 -12.86 13.74 -11.65
C LEU A 55 -12.74 13.75 -13.18
N ASP A 56 -12.31 12.62 -13.78
CA ASP A 56 -12.16 12.49 -15.24
C ASP A 56 -13.52 12.49 -15.95
N CYS A 57 -14.56 11.88 -15.35
CA CYS A 57 -15.93 11.96 -15.84
C CYS A 57 -16.41 13.43 -15.92
N MET A 58 -16.27 14.19 -14.83
CA MET A 58 -16.65 15.61 -14.82
C MET A 58 -15.81 16.43 -15.78
N LEU A 59 -14.50 16.15 -15.88
CA LEU A 59 -13.63 16.83 -16.82
C LEU A 59 -14.03 16.58 -18.28
N LYS A 60 -14.40 15.36 -18.64
CA LYS A 60 -14.89 15.02 -19.98
C LYS A 60 -16.13 15.82 -20.38
N GLN A 61 -17.03 16.09 -19.43
CA GLN A 61 -18.21 16.92 -19.70
C GLN A 61 -17.91 18.42 -19.84
N LEU A 62 -16.83 18.88 -19.20
CA LEU A 62 -16.40 20.29 -19.25
C LEU A 62 -15.57 20.61 -20.50
N LEU A 63 -15.01 19.61 -21.15
CA LEU A 63 -14.17 19.77 -22.33
C LEU A 63 -14.99 19.53 -23.62
N SER A 64 -14.98 20.48 -24.54
CA SER A 64 -15.58 20.31 -25.86
C SER A 64 -14.88 19.26 -26.73
N LYS A 65 -13.58 19.02 -26.50
CA LYS A 65 -12.74 18.02 -27.17
C LYS A 65 -11.72 17.46 -26.19
N PRO A 66 -11.36 16.17 -26.28
CA PRO A 66 -10.29 15.58 -25.49
C PRO A 66 -8.95 16.32 -25.69
N LEU A 67 -8.16 16.43 -24.64
CA LEU A 67 -6.79 16.93 -24.72
C LEU A 67 -5.90 15.93 -25.44
N LYS A 68 -4.89 16.45 -26.18
CA LYS A 68 -3.92 15.60 -26.86
C LYS A 68 -3.03 14.87 -25.84
N PRO A 69 -2.50 13.68 -26.15
CA PRO A 69 -1.61 12.94 -25.23
C PRO A 69 -0.41 13.77 -24.73
N LYS A 70 0.19 14.60 -25.57
CA LYS A 70 1.30 15.51 -25.22
C LYS A 70 0.93 16.61 -24.20
N ASP A 71 -0.34 16.78 -23.90
CA ASP A 71 -0.88 17.78 -22.97
C ASP A 71 -1.39 17.11 -21.68
N GLY A 72 -0.81 15.94 -21.33
CA GLY A 72 -1.13 15.21 -20.09
C GLY A 72 -0.92 16.03 -18.82
N ASP A 73 0.08 16.91 -18.80
CA ASP A 73 0.32 17.87 -17.72
C ASP A 73 -0.83 18.88 -17.55
N ILE A 74 -1.46 19.33 -18.65
CA ILE A 74 -2.63 20.21 -18.59
C ILE A 74 -3.87 19.43 -18.14
N LYS A 75 -4.02 18.16 -18.59
CA LYS A 75 -5.06 17.27 -18.05
C LYS A 75 -4.91 17.13 -16.54
N ALA A 76 -3.71 16.81 -16.09
CA ALA A 76 -3.40 16.68 -14.66
C ALA A 76 -3.69 17.97 -13.89
N LEU A 77 -3.33 19.13 -14.45
CA LEU A 77 -3.59 20.44 -13.85
C LEU A 77 -5.10 20.74 -13.70
N LEU A 78 -5.90 20.35 -14.68
CA LEU A 78 -7.36 20.46 -14.62
C LEU A 78 -7.94 19.54 -13.54
N LEU A 79 -7.49 18.29 -13.45
CA LEU A 79 -7.90 17.36 -12.37
C LEU A 79 -7.52 17.89 -10.99
N ILE A 80 -6.32 18.50 -10.85
CA ILE A 80 -5.90 19.18 -9.60
C ILE A 80 -6.86 20.31 -9.24
N GLY A 81 -7.25 21.11 -10.21
CA GLY A 81 -8.20 22.21 -9.99
C GLY A 81 -9.54 21.70 -9.51
N LEU A 82 -10.12 20.68 -10.17
CA LEU A 82 -11.38 20.05 -9.79
C LEU A 82 -11.28 19.43 -8.40
N TYR A 83 -10.21 18.68 -8.11
CA TYR A 83 -9.98 18.06 -6.80
C TYR A 83 -9.93 19.09 -5.67
N GLN A 84 -9.23 20.21 -5.87
CA GLN A 84 -9.17 21.28 -4.87
C GLN A 84 -10.54 21.89 -4.60
N LEU A 85 -11.34 22.11 -5.65
CA LEU A 85 -12.67 22.70 -5.53
C LEU A 85 -13.69 21.76 -4.88
N GLN A 86 -13.52 20.45 -5.03
CA GLN A 86 -14.47 19.45 -4.54
C GLN A 86 -14.08 18.87 -3.17
N HIS A 87 -12.80 18.61 -2.94
CA HIS A 87 -12.33 17.79 -1.82
C HIS A 87 -11.39 18.53 -0.85
N MET A 88 -10.94 19.75 -1.16
CA MET A 88 -10.01 20.45 -0.29
C MET A 88 -10.66 21.72 0.29
N ARG A 89 -10.23 22.09 1.50
CA ARG A 89 -10.65 23.35 2.15
C ARG A 89 -9.85 24.54 1.61
N VAL A 90 -9.87 24.72 0.28
CA VAL A 90 -9.20 25.86 -0.39
C VAL A 90 -10.27 26.84 -0.87
N LYS A 91 -10.04 28.14 -0.67
CA LYS A 91 -11.00 29.15 -1.17
C LYS A 91 -11.11 29.04 -2.69
N PRO A 92 -12.33 29.00 -3.28
CA PRO A 92 -12.52 28.75 -4.70
C PRO A 92 -11.71 29.67 -5.63
N HIS A 93 -11.64 30.96 -5.31
CA HIS A 93 -10.87 31.91 -6.11
C HIS A 93 -9.36 31.59 -6.08
N ALA A 94 -8.83 31.15 -4.93
CA ALA A 94 -7.42 30.77 -4.81
C ALA A 94 -7.14 29.45 -5.56
N ALA A 95 -8.02 28.46 -5.48
CA ALA A 95 -7.92 27.24 -6.26
C ALA A 95 -7.84 27.53 -7.76
N VAL A 96 -8.71 28.40 -8.27
CA VAL A 96 -8.70 28.78 -9.70
C VAL A 96 -7.46 29.58 -10.05
N SER A 97 -7.16 30.69 -9.33
CA SER A 97 -6.06 31.60 -9.70
C SER A 97 -4.70 30.91 -9.68
N GLU A 98 -4.44 30.09 -8.64
CA GLU A 98 -3.16 29.39 -8.51
C GLU A 98 -3.01 28.24 -9.51
N THR A 99 -4.10 27.57 -9.88
CA THR A 99 -4.08 26.54 -10.93
C THR A 99 -3.84 27.18 -12.29
N VAL A 100 -4.48 28.31 -12.59
CA VAL A 100 -4.23 29.10 -13.81
C VAL A 100 -2.79 29.63 -13.84
N ALA A 101 -2.24 30.08 -12.71
CA ALA A 101 -0.85 30.54 -12.65
C ALA A 101 0.18 29.44 -13.00
N ALA A 102 -0.16 28.17 -12.82
CA ALA A 102 0.69 27.03 -13.18
C ALA A 102 0.84 26.80 -14.70
N THR A 103 0.00 27.45 -15.53
CA THR A 103 0.05 27.30 -17.01
C THR A 103 1.15 28.09 -17.71
N LYS A 104 2.06 28.74 -16.96
CA LYS A 104 3.10 29.64 -17.54
C LYS A 104 3.93 29.01 -18.66
N HIS A 105 4.21 27.71 -18.59
CA HIS A 105 4.97 26.97 -19.58
C HIS A 105 4.17 26.58 -20.84
N LYS A 106 2.83 26.66 -20.78
CA LYS A 106 1.90 26.42 -21.89
C LYS A 106 0.83 27.54 -21.94
N PRO A 107 1.19 28.76 -22.37
CA PRO A 107 0.30 29.95 -22.30
C PRO A 107 -1.07 29.78 -22.93
N TRP A 108 -1.15 28.94 -24.02
CA TRP A 108 -2.41 28.63 -24.69
C TRP A 108 -3.46 28.01 -23.78
N SER A 109 -3.03 27.27 -22.74
CA SER A 109 -3.94 26.57 -21.82
C SER A 109 -4.53 27.48 -20.75
N LYS A 110 -4.03 28.71 -20.58
CA LYS A 110 -4.48 29.63 -19.53
C LYS A 110 -5.99 29.91 -19.59
N ALA A 111 -6.47 30.26 -20.79
CA ALA A 111 -7.90 30.55 -21.00
C ALA A 111 -8.76 29.28 -20.77
N LEU A 112 -8.30 28.13 -21.25
CA LEU A 112 -8.97 26.84 -21.09
C LEU A 112 -9.11 26.46 -19.61
N VAL A 113 -8.00 26.47 -18.85
CA VAL A 113 -8.00 26.12 -17.43
C VAL A 113 -8.94 27.04 -16.64
N ASN A 114 -8.88 28.35 -16.89
CA ASN A 114 -9.78 29.29 -16.23
C ASN A 114 -11.26 29.05 -16.58
N ALA A 115 -11.57 28.79 -17.85
CA ALA A 115 -12.93 28.54 -18.31
C ALA A 115 -13.50 27.24 -17.69
N VAL A 116 -12.74 26.15 -17.74
CA VAL A 116 -13.15 24.85 -17.18
C VAL A 116 -13.44 24.96 -15.68
N LEU A 117 -12.52 25.54 -14.89
CA LEU A 117 -12.70 25.63 -13.45
C LEU A 117 -13.86 26.58 -13.05
N ARG A 118 -14.08 27.67 -13.78
CA ARG A 118 -15.23 28.55 -13.57
C ARG A 118 -16.55 27.88 -13.96
N SER A 119 -16.58 27.09 -15.05
CA SER A 119 -17.76 26.31 -15.43
C SER A 119 -18.08 25.25 -14.36
N TYR A 120 -17.06 24.58 -13.83
CA TYR A 120 -17.27 23.65 -12.71
C TYR A 120 -17.92 24.34 -11.50
N LEU A 121 -17.41 25.51 -11.08
CA LEU A 121 -17.99 26.25 -9.94
C LEU A 121 -19.46 26.64 -10.14
N ARG A 122 -19.88 26.90 -11.38
CA ARG A 122 -21.26 27.26 -11.71
C ARG A 122 -22.18 26.03 -11.76
N ASP A 123 -21.68 24.90 -12.29
CA ASP A 123 -22.49 23.77 -12.70
C ASP A 123 -22.16 22.48 -11.91
N ALA A 124 -21.48 22.56 -10.74
CA ALA A 124 -20.91 21.43 -9.99
C ALA A 124 -21.93 20.30 -9.71
N GLU A 125 -23.10 20.63 -9.16
CA GLU A 125 -24.16 19.67 -8.84
C GLU A 125 -24.68 18.95 -10.09
N LYS A 126 -24.88 19.69 -11.18
CA LYS A 126 -25.32 19.12 -12.47
C LYS A 126 -24.29 18.16 -13.04
N LEU A 127 -23.00 18.50 -12.97
CA LEU A 127 -21.90 17.67 -13.45
C LEU A 127 -21.78 16.38 -12.63
N GLN A 128 -21.89 16.47 -11.31
CA GLN A 128 -21.89 15.31 -10.42
C GLN A 128 -23.08 14.39 -10.72
N ALA A 129 -24.30 14.95 -10.82
CA ALA A 129 -25.49 14.17 -11.15
C ALA A 129 -25.37 13.48 -12.52
N ALA A 130 -24.78 14.14 -13.49
CA ALA A 130 -24.56 13.57 -14.83
C ALA A 130 -23.52 12.43 -14.86
N CYS A 131 -22.62 12.36 -13.87
CA CYS A 131 -21.65 11.28 -13.71
C CYS A 131 -22.20 10.07 -12.92
N GLN A 132 -23.32 10.19 -12.21
CA GLN A 132 -23.89 9.10 -11.40
C GLN A 132 -24.25 7.84 -12.19
N PRO A 133 -24.77 7.90 -13.44
CA PRO A 133 -25.03 6.70 -14.23
C PRO A 133 -23.79 5.96 -14.69
N ASP A 134 -22.62 6.61 -14.71
CA ASP A 134 -21.34 5.97 -15.03
C ASP A 134 -20.81 5.23 -13.79
N LYS A 135 -20.86 3.89 -13.84
CA LYS A 135 -20.46 3.02 -12.74
C LYS A 135 -19.00 3.23 -12.33
N GLU A 136 -18.10 3.49 -13.29
CA GLU A 136 -16.69 3.79 -12.99
C GLU A 136 -16.54 5.10 -12.22
N ALA A 137 -17.27 6.12 -12.61
CA ALA A 137 -17.26 7.41 -11.91
C ALA A 137 -17.95 7.34 -10.54
N ALA A 138 -19.09 6.66 -10.45
CA ALA A 138 -19.88 6.53 -9.23
C ALA A 138 -19.15 5.74 -8.14
N LEU A 139 -18.51 4.63 -8.51
CA LEU A 139 -17.72 3.76 -7.61
C LEU A 139 -16.22 4.10 -7.64
N ASN A 140 -15.84 5.04 -8.49
CA ASN A 140 -14.48 5.58 -8.61
C ASN A 140 -13.40 4.51 -8.83
N HIS A 141 -13.72 3.46 -9.56
CA HIS A 141 -12.84 2.36 -9.95
C HIS A 141 -13.06 1.97 -11.41
N PRO A 142 -12.07 1.40 -12.11
CA PRO A 142 -12.28 0.88 -13.45
C PRO A 142 -13.24 -0.31 -13.44
N ALA A 143 -14.02 -0.47 -14.50
CA ALA A 143 -15.09 -1.47 -14.60
C ALA A 143 -14.62 -2.91 -14.30
N TRP A 144 -13.41 -3.27 -14.76
CA TRP A 144 -12.86 -4.61 -14.53
C TRP A 144 -12.53 -4.87 -13.04
N ILE A 145 -12.05 -3.86 -12.28
CA ILE A 145 -11.83 -4.00 -10.82
C ILE A 145 -13.16 -4.15 -10.09
N ILE A 146 -14.16 -3.34 -10.48
CA ILE A 146 -15.50 -3.44 -9.91
C ILE A 146 -16.06 -4.85 -10.11
N ALA A 147 -16.06 -5.36 -11.35
CA ALA A 147 -16.55 -6.68 -11.68
C ALA A 147 -15.80 -7.79 -10.91
N LEU A 148 -14.47 -7.67 -10.81
CA LEU A 148 -13.64 -8.64 -10.10
C LEU A 148 -13.91 -8.66 -8.59
N LEU A 149 -14.12 -7.50 -7.96
CA LEU A 149 -14.49 -7.41 -6.54
C LEU A 149 -15.91 -7.92 -6.30
N GLU A 150 -16.87 -7.62 -7.18
CA GLU A 150 -18.24 -8.15 -7.12
C GLU A 150 -18.26 -9.68 -7.25
N GLN A 151 -17.44 -10.26 -8.13
CA GLN A 151 -17.30 -11.71 -8.26
C GLN A 151 -16.67 -12.37 -7.04
N ASN A 152 -15.64 -11.78 -6.48
CA ASN A 152 -14.94 -12.32 -5.32
C ASN A 152 -15.73 -12.14 -4.01
N TRP A 153 -16.40 -10.99 -3.85
CA TRP A 153 -17.06 -10.55 -2.62
C TRP A 153 -18.43 -9.93 -2.89
N PRO A 154 -19.43 -10.71 -3.37
CA PRO A 154 -20.75 -10.18 -3.80
C PRO A 154 -21.42 -9.30 -2.74
N GLU A 155 -21.34 -9.69 -1.47
CA GLU A 155 -21.98 -8.98 -0.36
C GLU A 155 -21.15 -7.82 0.19
N GLN A 156 -19.82 -7.85 0.01
CA GLN A 156 -18.89 -6.89 0.60
C GLN A 156 -18.25 -5.94 -0.45
N ALA A 157 -18.54 -6.12 -1.73
CA ALA A 157 -17.89 -5.39 -2.82
C ALA A 157 -18.08 -3.86 -2.69
N GLU A 158 -19.28 -3.41 -2.40
CA GLU A 158 -19.58 -1.98 -2.21
C GLU A 158 -18.79 -1.40 -1.04
N GLN A 159 -18.72 -2.12 0.09
CA GLN A 159 -17.95 -1.71 1.25
C GLN A 159 -16.45 -1.66 0.95
N LEU A 160 -15.92 -2.62 0.18
CA LEU A 160 -14.52 -2.65 -0.24
C LEU A 160 -14.17 -1.47 -1.15
N LEU A 161 -15.01 -1.19 -2.15
CA LEU A 161 -14.84 -0.07 -3.06
C LEU A 161 -14.85 1.26 -2.30
N ALA A 162 -15.81 1.44 -1.39
CA ALA A 162 -15.88 2.62 -0.54
C ALA A 162 -14.65 2.75 0.38
N ALA A 163 -14.16 1.66 0.96
CA ALA A 163 -12.96 1.64 1.80
C ALA A 163 -11.69 2.01 1.03
N ASN A 164 -11.58 1.61 -0.24
CA ASN A 164 -10.46 1.95 -1.11
C ASN A 164 -10.33 3.45 -1.38
N ASP A 165 -11.44 4.18 -1.36
CA ASP A 165 -11.47 5.63 -1.60
C ASP A 165 -11.24 6.47 -0.33
N GLN A 166 -11.18 5.83 0.82
CA GLN A 166 -10.85 6.51 2.08
C GLN A 166 -9.33 6.70 2.22
N ALA A 167 -8.93 7.73 2.96
CA ALA A 167 -7.54 7.87 3.38
C ALA A 167 -7.19 6.72 4.35
N ALA A 168 -6.06 6.07 4.11
CA ALA A 168 -5.59 5.03 5.01
C ALA A 168 -5.26 5.59 6.40
N PRO A 169 -5.64 4.91 7.48
CA PRO A 169 -5.27 5.34 8.82
C PRO A 169 -3.75 5.22 9.02
N MET A 170 -3.19 6.07 9.87
CA MET A 170 -1.79 5.97 10.26
C MET A 170 -1.67 5.10 11.50
N THR A 171 -1.07 3.94 11.32
CA THR A 171 -0.83 2.98 12.39
C THR A 171 0.66 2.90 12.70
N LEU A 172 0.97 2.88 13.97
CA LEU A 172 2.32 2.77 14.49
C LEU A 172 2.56 1.32 14.96
N ARG A 173 3.77 0.82 14.73
CA ARG A 173 4.33 -0.35 15.39
C ARG A 173 5.35 0.13 16.42
N VAL A 174 5.02 -0.01 17.68
CA VAL A 174 5.92 0.27 18.80
C VAL A 174 7.02 -0.79 18.85
N ASN A 175 8.28 -0.36 18.88
CA ASN A 175 9.41 -1.27 19.06
C ASN A 175 9.48 -1.74 20.51
N LEU A 176 8.98 -2.95 20.77
CA LEU A 176 8.87 -3.52 22.11
C LEU A 176 10.23 -3.87 22.74
N LEU A 177 11.33 -3.88 21.99
CA LEU A 177 12.69 -3.98 22.53
C LEU A 177 13.16 -2.69 23.20
N LYS A 178 12.61 -1.55 22.81
CA LYS A 178 13.03 -0.23 23.28
C LYS A 178 12.07 0.43 24.26
N ASN A 179 10.78 0.10 24.19
CA ASN A 179 9.76 0.65 25.06
C ASN A 179 8.49 -0.22 25.08
N SER A 180 7.74 -0.18 26.16
CA SER A 180 6.41 -0.80 26.15
C SER A 180 5.43 0.05 25.32
N ARG A 181 4.34 -0.58 24.83
CA ARG A 181 3.25 0.14 24.17
C ARG A 181 2.62 1.20 25.07
N ALA A 182 2.49 0.90 26.37
CA ALA A 182 1.92 1.83 27.35
C ALA A 182 2.79 3.06 27.55
N ASP A 183 4.12 2.89 27.68
CA ASP A 183 5.05 4.00 27.82
C ASP A 183 5.09 4.89 26.57
N TYR A 184 5.04 4.26 25.38
CA TYR A 184 5.02 5.03 24.14
C TYR A 184 3.69 5.78 23.95
N LEU A 185 2.55 5.19 24.35
CA LEU A 185 1.26 5.89 24.36
C LEU A 185 1.28 7.08 25.34
N ALA A 186 1.85 6.91 26.53
CA ALA A 186 2.02 8.01 27.49
C ALA A 186 2.89 9.14 26.91
N LEU A 187 3.97 8.79 26.20
CA LEU A 187 4.84 9.76 25.51
C LEU A 187 4.09 10.53 24.42
N LEU A 188 3.26 9.87 23.62
CA LEU A 188 2.40 10.53 22.62
C LEU A 188 1.43 11.51 23.30
N ASN A 189 0.76 11.08 24.36
CA ASN A 189 -0.20 11.92 25.09
C ASN A 189 0.46 13.16 25.72
N GLN A 190 1.68 13.05 26.23
CA GLN A 190 2.45 14.18 26.75
C GLN A 190 2.73 15.24 25.67
N GLN A 191 2.79 14.82 24.40
CA GLN A 191 2.99 15.71 23.26
C GLN A 191 1.66 16.14 22.58
N GLY A 192 0.53 15.81 23.19
CA GLY A 192 -0.79 16.14 22.66
C GLY A 192 -1.20 15.29 21.44
N ILE A 193 -0.52 14.16 21.21
CA ILE A 193 -0.83 13.23 20.12
C ILE A 193 -1.73 12.13 20.65
N THR A 194 -2.96 12.04 20.12
CA THR A 194 -3.93 11.02 20.53
C THR A 194 -3.81 9.76 19.67
N ALA A 195 -3.86 8.60 20.33
CA ALA A 195 -3.81 7.30 19.67
C ALA A 195 -4.66 6.27 20.40
N GLN A 196 -5.18 5.30 19.67
CA GLN A 196 -5.99 4.20 20.16
C GLN A 196 -5.17 2.90 20.18
N VAL A 197 -5.35 2.12 21.24
CA VAL A 197 -4.78 0.77 21.37
C VAL A 197 -5.54 -0.20 20.47
N ILE A 198 -4.82 -1.11 19.85
CA ILE A 198 -5.40 -2.26 19.13
C ILE A 198 -5.12 -3.50 19.98
N ASP A 199 -6.16 -4.05 20.62
CA ASP A 199 -6.01 -5.07 21.65
C ASP A 199 -5.38 -6.38 21.14
N PHE A 200 -5.70 -6.77 19.92
CA PHE A 200 -5.21 -8.02 19.33
C PHE A 200 -3.82 -7.90 18.67
N CYS A 201 -3.19 -6.73 18.70
CA CYS A 201 -1.83 -6.52 18.18
C CYS A 201 -1.01 -5.75 19.22
N PRO A 202 -0.14 -6.43 19.98
CA PRO A 202 0.54 -5.85 21.16
C PRO A 202 1.42 -4.63 20.84
N SER A 203 1.95 -4.53 19.62
CA SER A 203 2.80 -3.42 19.17
C SER A 203 2.03 -2.26 18.52
N ALA A 204 0.72 -2.42 18.25
CA ALA A 204 -0.02 -1.48 17.44
C ALA A 204 -0.63 -0.33 18.23
N LEU A 205 -0.46 0.90 17.71
CA LEU A 205 -1.18 2.10 18.08
C LEU A 205 -1.73 2.76 16.82
N LEU A 206 -3.00 3.13 16.85
CA LEU A 206 -3.67 3.83 15.75
C LEU A 206 -3.78 5.30 16.08
N LEU A 207 -3.14 6.17 15.28
CA LEU A 207 -3.25 7.62 15.47
C LEU A 207 -4.64 8.12 15.04
N ASP A 208 -5.20 9.05 15.82
CA ASP A 208 -6.46 9.72 15.45
C ASP A 208 -6.26 10.64 14.24
N GLN A 209 -5.06 11.23 14.11
CA GLN A 209 -4.67 12.08 12.97
C GLN A 209 -3.31 11.64 12.43
N ALA A 210 -3.20 11.56 11.11
CA ALA A 210 -1.92 11.31 10.44
C ALA A 210 -1.02 12.56 10.54
N MET A 211 0.28 12.32 10.72
CA MET A 211 1.30 13.37 10.84
C MET A 211 2.59 13.00 10.14
N GLY A 212 3.53 13.93 10.03
CA GLY A 212 4.87 13.65 9.53
C GLY A 212 5.65 12.74 10.48
N VAL A 213 6.50 11.90 9.92
CA VAL A 213 7.35 10.96 10.71
C VAL A 213 8.33 11.69 11.62
N ASP A 214 8.75 12.88 11.22
CA ASP A 214 9.60 13.80 11.97
C ASP A 214 8.94 14.38 13.23
N GLN A 215 7.62 14.31 13.30
CA GLN A 215 6.83 14.74 14.47
C GLN A 215 6.60 13.60 15.46
N LEU A 216 6.93 12.35 15.10
CA LEU A 216 6.77 11.21 15.99
C LEU A 216 7.94 11.12 16.97
N PRO A 217 7.70 11.16 18.30
CA PRO A 217 8.77 11.11 19.28
C PRO A 217 9.57 9.80 19.19
N GLY A 218 10.87 9.91 19.07
CA GLY A 218 11.78 8.77 19.02
C GLY A 218 11.71 7.94 17.73
N PHE A 219 11.17 8.49 16.62
CA PHE A 219 11.15 7.80 15.33
C PHE A 219 12.57 7.57 14.79
N ALA A 220 13.42 8.58 14.83
CA ALA A 220 14.81 8.49 14.39
C ALA A 220 15.62 7.48 15.23
N GLU A 221 15.33 7.38 16.51
CA GLU A 221 15.97 6.45 17.47
C GLU A 221 15.38 5.04 17.39
N GLY A 222 14.43 4.81 16.50
CA GLY A 222 13.84 3.50 16.26
C GLY A 222 12.90 3.01 17.36
N ARG A 223 12.29 3.91 18.16
CA ARG A 223 11.28 3.55 19.16
C ARG A 223 9.98 3.12 18.55
N VAL A 224 9.72 3.52 17.31
CA VAL A 224 8.47 3.28 16.59
C VAL A 224 8.72 3.20 15.08
N SER A 225 7.85 2.49 14.38
CA SER A 225 7.77 2.43 12.92
C SER A 225 6.32 2.66 12.47
N ILE A 226 6.14 3.10 11.21
CA ILE A 226 4.81 3.14 10.59
C ILE A 226 4.58 1.83 9.88
N GLN A 227 3.55 1.10 10.30
CA GLN A 227 3.14 -0.15 9.65
C GLN A 227 1.67 -0.42 9.92
N ASP A 228 0.91 -0.83 8.89
CA ASP A 228 -0.48 -1.23 9.07
C ASP A 228 -0.61 -2.42 10.03
N VAL A 229 -1.69 -2.45 10.81
CA VAL A 229 -1.92 -3.54 11.78
C VAL A 229 -1.92 -4.90 11.09
N ALA A 230 -2.59 -5.02 9.94
CA ALA A 230 -2.61 -6.29 9.19
C ALA A 230 -1.19 -6.77 8.86
N ALA A 231 -0.29 -5.87 8.44
CA ALA A 231 1.09 -6.22 8.14
C ALA A 231 1.92 -6.57 9.41
N GLN A 232 1.59 -5.97 10.57
CA GLN A 232 2.25 -6.31 11.86
C GLN A 232 1.95 -7.74 12.30
N LEU A 233 0.75 -8.26 12.01
CA LEU A 233 0.33 -9.62 12.38
C LEU A 233 1.23 -10.72 11.78
N ALA A 234 1.94 -10.46 10.70
CA ALA A 234 2.83 -11.43 10.06
C ALA A 234 3.90 -11.98 11.02
N ALA A 235 4.55 -11.11 11.79
CA ALA A 235 5.60 -11.52 12.74
C ALA A 235 5.04 -12.35 13.91
N GLU A 236 3.78 -12.09 14.30
CA GLU A 236 3.10 -12.89 15.33
C GLU A 236 2.71 -14.27 14.80
N LEU A 237 2.12 -14.31 13.60
CA LEU A 237 1.65 -15.57 12.99
C LEU A 237 2.79 -16.50 12.59
N LEU A 238 3.97 -15.95 12.24
CA LEU A 238 5.16 -16.74 11.92
C LEU A 238 5.68 -17.53 13.12
N ASP A 239 5.42 -17.04 14.35
CA ASP A 239 5.68 -17.73 15.60
C ASP A 239 7.15 -18.19 15.71
N VAL A 240 8.07 -17.24 15.55
CA VAL A 240 9.52 -17.50 15.62
C VAL A 240 9.98 -17.77 17.06
N GLN A 241 10.87 -18.76 17.22
CA GLN A 241 11.42 -19.17 18.52
C GLN A 241 12.92 -18.85 18.59
N PRO A 242 13.49 -18.73 19.81
CA PRO A 242 14.93 -18.55 19.97
C PRO A 242 15.74 -19.66 19.26
N GLY A 243 16.86 -19.28 18.67
CA GLY A 243 17.78 -20.20 18.01
C GLY A 243 17.35 -20.68 16.61
N GLN A 244 16.22 -20.19 16.09
CA GLN A 244 15.77 -20.55 14.74
C GLN A 244 16.45 -19.72 13.66
N SER A 245 16.55 -20.32 12.45
CA SER A 245 16.94 -19.65 11.22
C SER A 245 15.67 -19.26 10.44
N VAL A 246 15.60 -17.99 10.04
CA VAL A 246 14.41 -17.40 9.40
C VAL A 246 14.75 -16.87 8.01
N LEU A 247 13.83 -17.07 7.06
CA LEU A 247 13.88 -16.48 5.72
C LEU A 247 12.69 -15.55 5.52
N ASP A 248 12.94 -14.33 5.07
CA ASP A 248 11.92 -13.34 4.67
C ASP A 248 12.04 -13.09 3.17
N LEU A 249 11.08 -13.61 2.41
CA LEU A 249 11.03 -13.51 0.95
C LEU A 249 10.16 -12.34 0.51
N CYS A 250 10.66 -11.59 -0.47
CA CYS A 250 10.06 -10.33 -0.96
C CYS A 250 10.01 -9.26 0.14
N ALA A 251 11.13 -9.15 0.88
CA ALA A 251 11.22 -8.48 2.17
C ALA A 251 11.03 -6.94 2.13
N ALA A 252 11.29 -6.31 0.98
CA ALA A 252 11.26 -4.84 0.89
C ALA A 252 9.86 -4.25 1.14
N PRO A 253 9.80 -3.17 1.94
CA PRO A 253 10.86 -2.29 2.45
C PRO A 253 11.41 -2.65 3.85
N GLY A 254 11.28 -3.88 4.33
CA GLY A 254 11.87 -4.36 5.57
C GLY A 254 11.01 -4.22 6.83
N GLY A 255 9.74 -3.82 6.66
CA GLY A 255 8.83 -3.65 7.81
C GLY A 255 8.53 -4.95 8.54
N LYS A 256 8.34 -6.07 7.80
CA LYS A 256 8.10 -7.39 8.38
C LYS A 256 9.39 -8.02 8.90
N THR A 257 10.50 -7.88 8.17
CA THR A 257 11.85 -8.26 8.63
C THR A 257 12.16 -7.68 10.01
N ALA A 258 12.00 -6.36 10.16
CA ALA A 258 12.20 -5.67 11.41
C ALA A 258 11.24 -6.15 12.52
N ALA A 259 9.95 -6.35 12.19
CA ALA A 259 8.97 -6.84 13.15
C ALA A 259 9.30 -8.25 13.69
N ILE A 260 9.86 -9.12 12.86
CA ILE A 260 10.34 -10.45 13.27
C ILE A 260 11.49 -10.32 14.28
N LEU A 261 12.50 -9.46 13.98
CA LEU A 261 13.64 -9.23 14.87
C LEU A 261 13.26 -8.53 16.17
N GLU A 262 12.34 -7.56 16.12
CA GLU A 262 11.80 -6.90 17.32
C GLU A 262 11.06 -7.88 18.24
N ARG A 263 10.39 -8.89 17.65
CA ARG A 263 9.67 -9.92 18.41
C ARG A 263 10.60 -10.98 18.98
N GLN A 264 11.63 -11.39 18.22
CA GLN A 264 12.56 -12.44 18.64
C GLN A 264 14.00 -12.05 18.26
N PRO A 265 14.73 -11.41 19.20
CA PRO A 265 16.12 -10.98 18.95
C PRO A 265 17.13 -12.14 19.01
N ALA A 266 16.77 -13.28 19.63
CA ALA A 266 17.67 -14.43 19.81
C ALA A 266 17.54 -15.46 18.66
N LEU A 267 17.42 -14.99 17.42
CA LEU A 267 17.49 -15.85 16.23
C LEU A 267 18.93 -16.28 15.95
N THR A 268 19.13 -17.48 15.39
CA THR A 268 20.42 -17.89 14.84
C THR A 268 20.78 -17.07 13.61
N SER A 269 19.81 -16.84 12.73
CA SER A 269 19.98 -16.00 11.53
C SER A 269 18.63 -15.54 11.01
N LEU A 270 18.63 -14.38 10.36
CA LEU A 270 17.54 -13.95 9.49
C LEU A 270 18.13 -13.49 8.15
N LEU A 271 17.65 -14.09 7.06
CA LEU A 271 17.98 -13.69 5.70
C LEU A 271 16.77 -13.05 5.05
N ALA A 272 16.90 -11.79 4.61
CA ALA A 272 15.89 -11.04 3.90
C ALA A 272 16.25 -10.93 2.42
N ILE A 273 15.34 -11.33 1.53
CA ILE A 273 15.54 -11.36 0.08
C ILE A 273 14.52 -10.49 -0.63
N ASP A 274 14.97 -9.69 -1.57
CA ASP A 274 14.13 -9.01 -2.56
C ASP A 274 14.85 -9.06 -3.93
N ILE A 275 14.08 -9.06 -5.01
CA ILE A 275 14.65 -9.12 -6.37
C ILE A 275 15.29 -7.78 -6.78
N ASP A 276 14.83 -6.68 -6.21
CA ASP A 276 15.24 -5.32 -6.54
C ASP A 276 16.23 -4.77 -5.50
N ASP A 277 17.47 -4.58 -5.90
CA ASP A 277 18.55 -4.07 -5.05
C ASP A 277 18.25 -2.67 -4.48
N THR A 278 17.60 -1.80 -5.26
CA THR A 278 17.17 -0.47 -4.79
C THR A 278 16.12 -0.57 -3.69
N ARG A 279 15.20 -1.53 -3.82
CA ARG A 279 14.21 -1.80 -2.77
C ARG A 279 14.85 -2.44 -1.55
N LEU A 280 15.82 -3.32 -1.74
CA LEU A 280 16.57 -3.98 -0.67
C LEU A 280 17.38 -2.96 0.16
N GLN A 281 17.88 -1.89 -0.46
CA GLN A 281 18.51 -0.79 0.27
C GLN A 281 17.57 -0.19 1.34
N ARG A 282 16.26 -0.13 1.06
CA ARG A 282 15.26 0.34 2.05
C ARG A 282 15.14 -0.61 3.25
N VAL A 283 15.35 -1.91 3.04
CA VAL A 283 15.44 -2.90 4.15
C VAL A 283 16.61 -2.56 5.04
N THR A 284 17.80 -2.39 4.45
CA THR A 284 19.03 -2.04 5.17
C THR A 284 18.90 -0.72 5.93
N ASP A 285 18.30 0.31 5.33
CA ASP A 285 18.07 1.60 5.98
C ASP A 285 17.07 1.49 7.13
N THR A 286 16.02 0.67 6.98
CA THR A 286 15.04 0.38 8.03
C THR A 286 15.74 -0.32 9.22
N LEU A 287 16.52 -1.36 8.96
CA LEU A 287 17.25 -2.10 9.99
C LEU A 287 18.27 -1.20 10.72
N ARG A 288 19.03 -0.39 9.97
CA ARG A 288 19.99 0.57 10.55
C ARG A 288 19.31 1.56 11.50
N ARG A 289 18.17 2.17 11.08
CA ARG A 289 17.42 3.09 11.94
C ARG A 289 16.93 2.42 13.23
N LEU A 290 16.52 1.17 13.14
CA LEU A 290 16.00 0.39 14.27
C LEU A 290 17.12 -0.24 15.12
N GLN A 291 18.38 -0.20 14.65
CA GLN A 291 19.55 -0.85 15.27
C GLN A 291 19.37 -2.38 15.35
N LEU A 292 18.86 -2.95 14.24
CA LEU A 292 18.66 -4.38 14.06
C LEU A 292 19.60 -4.91 12.97
N GLU A 293 19.96 -6.18 13.04
CA GLU A 293 20.86 -6.83 12.10
C GLU A 293 20.17 -8.03 11.44
N ALA A 294 20.29 -8.11 10.13
CA ALA A 294 19.92 -9.26 9.32
C ALA A 294 20.80 -9.31 8.06
N ASP A 295 20.98 -10.50 7.52
CA ASP A 295 21.56 -10.66 6.20
C ASP A 295 20.55 -10.20 5.14
N THR A 296 21.04 -9.47 4.14
CA THR A 296 20.22 -9.02 3.01
C THR A 296 20.84 -9.49 1.69
N LEU A 297 20.02 -9.95 0.76
CA LEU A 297 20.48 -10.46 -0.53
C LEU A 297 19.52 -10.08 -1.66
N ALA A 298 20.05 -9.41 -2.69
CA ALA A 298 19.30 -9.17 -3.93
C ALA A 298 19.29 -10.48 -4.75
N ALA A 299 18.14 -11.14 -4.83
CA ALA A 299 18.01 -12.41 -5.54
C ALA A 299 16.56 -12.71 -5.94
N ASP A 300 16.38 -13.51 -6.97
CA ASP A 300 15.08 -14.03 -7.38
C ASP A 300 14.64 -15.16 -6.44
N ALA A 301 13.61 -14.90 -5.63
CA ALA A 301 13.08 -15.89 -4.68
C ALA A 301 12.55 -17.16 -5.35
N SER A 302 12.21 -17.11 -6.65
CA SER A 302 11.75 -18.27 -7.42
C SER A 302 12.88 -19.18 -7.94
N GLN A 303 14.15 -18.78 -7.76
CA GLN A 303 15.34 -19.49 -8.25
C GLN A 303 16.33 -19.78 -7.10
N PRO A 304 15.94 -20.59 -6.09
CA PRO A 304 16.74 -20.82 -4.87
C PRO A 304 18.09 -21.49 -5.17
N GLU A 305 18.23 -22.21 -6.26
CA GLU A 305 19.47 -22.84 -6.70
C GLU A 305 20.60 -21.84 -6.99
N THR A 306 20.24 -20.58 -7.28
CA THR A 306 21.23 -19.53 -7.60
C THR A 306 21.83 -18.86 -6.36
N TRP A 307 21.18 -18.96 -5.19
CA TRP A 307 21.57 -18.21 -4.00
C TRP A 307 21.51 -18.96 -2.67
N ALA A 308 20.66 -19.99 -2.56
CA ALA A 308 20.42 -20.63 -1.28
C ALA A 308 21.55 -21.61 -0.88
N GLY A 309 22.22 -22.24 -1.85
CA GLY A 309 23.16 -23.35 -1.57
C GLY A 309 22.44 -24.48 -0.82
N ASN A 310 23.01 -24.91 0.32
CA ASN A 310 22.45 -25.96 1.18
C ASN A 310 21.65 -25.40 2.37
N ARG A 311 21.28 -24.11 2.34
CA ARG A 311 20.57 -23.49 3.46
C ARG A 311 19.14 -24.00 3.56
N GLN A 312 18.72 -24.28 4.78
CA GLN A 312 17.32 -24.57 5.13
C GLN A 312 16.93 -23.77 6.35
N PHE A 313 15.63 -23.43 6.44
CA PHE A 313 15.11 -22.51 7.42
C PHE A 313 14.01 -23.16 8.28
N ASP A 314 13.95 -22.80 9.55
CA ASP A 314 12.93 -23.25 10.48
C ASP A 314 11.61 -22.52 10.25
N ARG A 315 11.71 -21.25 9.83
CA ARG A 315 10.57 -20.37 9.54
C ARG A 315 10.80 -19.62 8.23
N ILE A 316 9.77 -19.55 7.40
CA ILE A 316 9.79 -18.77 6.17
C ILE A 316 8.57 -17.87 6.16
N LEU A 317 8.79 -16.56 6.01
CA LEU A 317 7.76 -15.61 5.63
C LEU A 317 7.83 -15.42 4.10
N LEU A 318 6.75 -15.68 3.42
CA LEU A 318 6.55 -15.31 2.02
C LEU A 318 5.51 -14.20 1.94
N ASP A 319 5.97 -12.94 1.89
CA ASP A 319 5.13 -11.77 1.58
C ASP A 319 5.01 -11.65 0.06
N ALA A 320 4.15 -12.49 -0.54
CA ALA A 320 4.14 -12.75 -1.96
C ALA A 320 3.81 -11.50 -2.80
N PRO A 321 4.52 -11.29 -3.94
CA PRO A 321 4.16 -10.23 -4.87
C PRO A 321 2.73 -10.47 -5.36
N CYS A 322 1.86 -9.45 -5.23
CA CYS A 322 0.44 -9.58 -5.50
C CYS A 322 -0.15 -8.32 -6.16
N SER A 323 -1.44 -8.38 -6.49
CA SER A 323 -2.17 -7.26 -7.09
C SER A 323 -2.16 -6.00 -6.25
N GLY A 324 -2.08 -6.13 -4.91
CA GLY A 324 -2.17 -5.03 -3.97
C GLY A 324 -3.60 -4.52 -3.74
N PHE A 325 -4.63 -5.29 -4.09
CA PHE A 325 -6.03 -4.83 -3.99
C PHE A 325 -6.51 -4.62 -2.55
N GLY A 326 -5.78 -5.11 -1.56
CA GLY A 326 -6.03 -4.81 -0.15
C GLY A 326 -5.49 -3.46 0.31
N VAL A 327 -4.58 -2.85 -0.45
CA VAL A 327 -3.88 -1.61 -0.09
C VAL A 327 -4.14 -0.44 -1.06
N ILE A 328 -5.19 -0.52 -1.88
CA ILE A 328 -5.57 0.54 -2.83
C ILE A 328 -5.71 1.89 -2.12
N ARG A 329 -6.26 1.93 -0.91
CA ARG A 329 -6.39 3.17 -0.15
C ARG A 329 -5.04 3.84 0.19
N ARG A 330 -3.92 3.07 0.23
CA ARG A 330 -2.54 3.58 0.39
C ARG A 330 -1.87 3.86 -0.94
N HIS A 331 -2.15 3.03 -1.94
CA HIS A 331 -1.58 3.09 -3.27
C HIS A 331 -2.69 3.22 -4.31
N PRO A 332 -3.37 4.39 -4.39
CA PRO A 332 -4.53 4.56 -5.26
C PRO A 332 -4.19 4.49 -6.76
N ASP A 333 -2.93 4.62 -7.11
CA ASP A 333 -2.38 4.41 -8.45
C ASP A 333 -2.55 2.97 -8.95
N ILE A 334 -2.74 1.99 -8.07
CA ILE A 334 -3.13 0.61 -8.44
C ILE A 334 -4.36 0.60 -9.35
N LYS A 335 -5.35 1.46 -9.10
CA LYS A 335 -6.56 1.58 -9.94
C LYS A 335 -6.26 2.00 -11.38
N LEU A 336 -5.17 2.71 -11.60
CA LEU A 336 -4.78 3.24 -12.91
C LEU A 336 -3.73 2.39 -13.62
N LEU A 337 -2.84 1.75 -12.86
CA LEU A 337 -1.66 1.09 -13.39
C LEU A 337 -1.84 -0.41 -13.57
N ARG A 338 -2.64 -1.06 -12.73
CA ARG A 338 -2.90 -2.50 -12.81
C ARG A 338 -3.79 -2.81 -14.02
N ARG A 339 -3.53 -3.97 -14.64
CA ARG A 339 -4.31 -4.55 -15.73
C ARG A 339 -4.86 -5.90 -15.29
N GLU A 340 -5.96 -6.32 -15.85
CA GLU A 340 -6.56 -7.63 -15.56
C GLU A 340 -5.60 -8.78 -15.86
N SER A 341 -4.82 -8.69 -16.95
CA SER A 341 -3.78 -9.67 -17.32
C SER A 341 -2.68 -9.85 -16.26
N ASP A 342 -2.41 -8.83 -15.42
CA ASP A 342 -1.38 -8.91 -14.39
C ASP A 342 -1.75 -9.92 -13.30
N ILE A 343 -3.05 -10.13 -13.05
CA ILE A 343 -3.53 -11.04 -12.00
C ILE A 343 -3.09 -12.47 -12.26
N THR A 344 -3.24 -12.95 -13.51
CA THR A 344 -2.79 -14.30 -13.88
C THR A 344 -1.27 -14.46 -13.81
N ALA A 345 -0.52 -13.44 -14.25
CA ALA A 345 0.93 -13.46 -14.17
C ALA A 345 1.43 -13.48 -12.70
N LEU A 346 0.80 -12.70 -11.82
CA LEU A 346 1.12 -12.67 -10.40
C LEU A 346 0.81 -14.02 -9.71
N GLN A 347 -0.32 -14.66 -10.03
CA GLN A 347 -0.63 -16.00 -9.52
C GLN A 347 0.43 -17.02 -9.90
N ALA A 348 0.89 -17.01 -11.16
CA ALA A 348 1.95 -17.91 -11.62
C ALA A 348 3.29 -17.64 -10.91
N GLN A 349 3.62 -16.37 -10.67
CA GLN A 349 4.82 -15.99 -9.91
C GLN A 349 4.73 -16.41 -8.45
N GLN A 350 3.58 -16.18 -7.80
CA GLN A 350 3.31 -16.61 -6.43
C GLN A 350 3.49 -18.12 -6.27
N ALA A 351 2.94 -18.91 -7.22
CA ALA A 351 3.10 -20.36 -7.20
C ALA A 351 4.59 -20.77 -7.25
N LYS A 352 5.36 -20.20 -8.17
CA LYS A 352 6.80 -20.50 -8.31
C LYS A 352 7.59 -20.16 -7.04
N ILE A 353 7.32 -19.00 -6.43
CA ILE A 353 8.01 -18.59 -5.20
C ILE A 353 7.60 -19.48 -4.03
N LEU A 354 6.32 -19.86 -3.92
CA LEU A 354 5.84 -20.75 -2.88
C LEU A 354 6.48 -22.13 -2.96
N GLU A 355 6.60 -22.71 -4.18
CA GLU A 355 7.34 -23.96 -4.43
C GLU A 355 8.80 -23.84 -4.01
N ALA A 356 9.49 -22.80 -4.43
CA ALA A 356 10.89 -22.54 -4.07
C ALA A 356 11.06 -22.39 -2.55
N ALA A 357 10.17 -21.65 -1.89
CA ALA A 357 10.18 -21.50 -0.44
C ALA A 357 9.97 -22.84 0.29
N TRP A 358 9.09 -23.70 -0.24
CA TRP A 358 8.83 -25.01 0.36
C TRP A 358 10.04 -25.93 0.34
N LEU A 359 10.86 -25.90 -0.73
CA LEU A 359 12.11 -26.65 -0.82
C LEU A 359 13.12 -26.24 0.27
N LEU A 360 13.13 -24.96 0.64
CA LEU A 360 14.03 -24.39 1.64
C LEU A 360 13.53 -24.57 3.08
N LEU A 361 12.29 -25.01 3.28
CA LEU A 361 11.73 -25.23 4.60
C LEU A 361 12.19 -26.58 5.17
N LYS A 362 12.73 -26.58 6.40
CA LYS A 362 13.06 -27.81 7.12
C LYS A 362 11.83 -28.66 7.40
N PRO A 363 11.95 -30.01 7.51
CA PRO A 363 10.92 -30.83 8.14
C PRO A 363 10.59 -30.30 9.53
N GLY A 364 9.30 -30.24 9.88
CA GLY A 364 8.81 -29.58 11.12
C GLY A 364 8.79 -28.04 11.08
N GLY A 365 9.25 -27.43 9.99
CA GLY A 365 9.25 -25.98 9.80
C GLY A 365 7.86 -25.41 9.50
N ILE A 366 7.76 -24.08 9.58
CA ILE A 366 6.53 -23.33 9.30
C ILE A 366 6.81 -22.29 8.21
N LEU A 367 5.95 -22.26 7.18
CA LEU A 367 5.87 -21.22 6.17
C LEU A 367 4.60 -20.41 6.39
N LEU A 368 4.74 -19.10 6.52
CA LEU A 368 3.64 -18.16 6.51
C LEU A 368 3.54 -17.49 5.14
N TYR A 369 2.48 -17.84 4.41
CA TYR A 369 2.13 -17.17 3.16
C TYR A 369 1.29 -15.94 3.46
N ALA A 370 1.65 -14.80 2.92
CA ALA A 370 0.97 -13.53 3.10
C ALA A 370 0.81 -12.80 1.76
N THR A 371 -0.30 -12.10 1.59
CA THR A 371 -0.51 -11.12 0.50
C THR A 371 -1.25 -9.90 1.01
N CYS A 372 -0.98 -8.73 0.44
CA CYS A 372 -1.83 -7.55 0.60
C CYS A 372 -2.94 -7.50 -0.48
N SER A 373 -3.55 -8.65 -0.77
CA SER A 373 -4.63 -8.80 -1.75
C SER A 373 -5.92 -9.27 -1.07
N VAL A 374 -7.05 -8.90 -1.68
CA VAL A 374 -8.38 -9.43 -1.32
C VAL A 374 -8.91 -10.41 -2.37
N LEU A 375 -8.12 -10.77 -3.38
CA LEU A 375 -8.53 -11.67 -4.45
C LEU A 375 -8.35 -13.12 -4.05
N LYS A 376 -9.43 -13.91 -4.12
CA LYS A 376 -9.44 -15.32 -3.74
C LYS A 376 -8.45 -16.18 -4.54
N GLN A 377 -8.23 -15.82 -5.82
CA GLN A 377 -7.32 -16.51 -6.71
C GLN A 377 -5.83 -16.34 -6.34
N GLU A 378 -5.46 -15.24 -5.68
CA GLU A 378 -4.12 -15.02 -5.14
C GLU A 378 -3.94 -15.61 -3.74
N ASN A 379 -5.05 -15.93 -3.06
CA ASN A 379 -5.14 -16.27 -1.64
C ASN A 379 -5.55 -17.74 -1.45
N GLU A 380 -6.78 -18.00 -1.01
CA GLU A 380 -7.27 -19.35 -0.65
C GLU A 380 -7.17 -20.37 -1.78
N GLN A 381 -7.38 -19.94 -3.04
CA GLN A 381 -7.26 -20.84 -4.19
C GLN A 381 -5.80 -21.19 -4.51
N GLN A 382 -4.87 -20.26 -4.27
CA GLN A 382 -3.44 -20.51 -4.40
C GLN A 382 -2.99 -21.57 -3.39
N ILE A 383 -3.39 -21.41 -2.13
CA ILE A 383 -3.05 -22.34 -1.05
C ILE A 383 -3.73 -23.71 -1.24
N ALA A 384 -4.97 -23.73 -1.73
CA ALA A 384 -5.65 -25.01 -2.03
C ALA A 384 -4.88 -25.81 -3.07
N ARG A 385 -4.50 -25.20 -4.21
CA ARG A 385 -3.69 -25.86 -5.26
C ARG A 385 -2.36 -26.38 -4.72
N PHE A 386 -1.69 -25.60 -3.89
CA PHE A 386 -0.42 -25.99 -3.28
C PHE A 386 -0.59 -27.21 -2.37
N LEU A 387 -1.57 -27.22 -1.48
CA LEU A 387 -1.85 -28.32 -0.57
C LEU A 387 -2.25 -29.62 -1.29
N ASP A 388 -2.97 -29.51 -2.42
CA ASP A 388 -3.36 -30.66 -3.24
C ASP A 388 -2.14 -31.33 -3.91
N GLN A 389 -1.05 -30.59 -4.12
CA GLN A 389 0.19 -31.05 -4.77
C GLN A 389 1.26 -31.55 -3.78
N HIS A 390 1.15 -31.17 -2.50
CA HIS A 390 2.18 -31.44 -1.48
C HIS A 390 1.62 -32.26 -0.31
N ALA A 391 1.79 -33.56 -0.36
CA ALA A 391 1.33 -34.47 0.70
C ALA A 391 2.04 -34.27 2.05
N ASP A 392 3.23 -33.64 2.03
CA ASP A 392 4.02 -33.28 3.21
C ASP A 392 3.62 -31.91 3.82
N ALA A 393 2.71 -31.18 3.16
CA ALA A 393 2.20 -29.91 3.62
C ALA A 393 0.84 -30.06 4.34
N LYS A 394 0.72 -29.39 5.47
CA LYS A 394 -0.57 -29.26 6.19
C LYS A 394 -0.83 -27.81 6.56
N GLU A 395 -2.08 -27.40 6.45
CA GLU A 395 -2.49 -26.10 6.96
C GLU A 395 -2.56 -26.10 8.49
N LEU A 396 -1.98 -25.08 9.11
CA LEU A 396 -2.05 -24.84 10.54
C LEU A 396 -3.10 -23.75 10.83
N ALA A 397 -3.99 -24.01 11.78
CA ALA A 397 -5.09 -23.10 12.09
C ALA A 397 -4.59 -21.74 12.61
N ILE A 398 -5.17 -20.67 12.08
CA ILE A 398 -5.01 -19.30 12.58
C ILE A 398 -6.24 -18.98 13.45
N SER A 399 -6.16 -19.27 14.75
CA SER A 399 -7.25 -19.10 15.72
C SER A 399 -7.25 -17.67 16.27
N THR A 400 -7.89 -16.76 15.57
CA THR A 400 -8.00 -15.33 15.94
C THR A 400 -9.43 -14.83 15.73
N HIS A 401 -9.80 -13.76 16.43
CA HIS A 401 -11.13 -13.14 16.27
C HIS A 401 -11.19 -12.09 15.15
N TRP A 402 -10.03 -11.66 14.62
CA TRP A 402 -9.96 -10.77 13.47
C TRP A 402 -9.97 -11.54 12.15
N GLY A 403 -10.44 -10.90 11.10
CA GLY A 403 -10.50 -11.46 9.77
C GLY A 403 -11.56 -12.55 9.57
N LEU A 404 -11.81 -12.88 8.32
CA LEU A 404 -12.76 -13.90 7.89
C LEU A 404 -12.04 -15.23 7.73
N SER A 405 -12.54 -16.30 8.36
CA SER A 405 -12.08 -17.66 8.10
C SER A 405 -12.46 -18.06 6.68
N ARG A 406 -11.49 -18.59 5.93
CA ARG A 406 -11.68 -19.04 4.57
C ARG A 406 -11.54 -20.57 4.51
N PRO A 407 -11.94 -21.23 3.40
CA PRO A 407 -11.64 -22.65 3.19
C PRO A 407 -10.18 -22.98 3.39
N ARG A 408 -9.28 -22.04 3.04
CA ARG A 408 -7.85 -22.04 3.36
C ARG A 408 -7.46 -20.67 3.86
N GLY A 409 -6.74 -20.61 4.96
CA GLY A 409 -6.22 -19.37 5.55
C GLY A 409 -7.29 -18.42 6.11
N LYS A 410 -6.88 -17.17 6.22
CA LYS A 410 -7.68 -16.11 6.82
C LYS A 410 -7.57 -14.80 6.03
N GLN A 411 -8.71 -14.18 5.72
CA GLN A 411 -8.78 -12.94 4.96
C GLN A 411 -9.19 -11.76 5.84
N ILE A 412 -8.44 -10.67 5.77
CA ILE A 412 -8.82 -9.36 6.26
C ILE A 412 -9.29 -8.54 5.06
N LEU A 413 -10.51 -8.03 5.10
CA LEU A 413 -11.01 -7.10 4.07
C LEU A 413 -10.60 -5.67 4.44
N THR A 414 -10.30 -4.86 3.41
CA THR A 414 -9.93 -3.44 3.59
C THR A 414 -11.00 -2.70 4.41
N GLY A 415 -10.57 -2.03 5.46
CA GLY A 415 -11.45 -1.29 6.36
C GLY A 415 -11.87 -2.06 7.62
N ASN A 416 -11.85 -3.40 7.62
CA ASN A 416 -12.17 -4.19 8.80
C ASN A 416 -11.16 -3.92 9.91
N TYR A 417 -11.65 -3.60 11.11
CA TYR A 417 -10.80 -3.16 12.23
C TYR A 417 -9.84 -2.02 11.88
N ARG A 418 -10.19 -1.19 10.89
CA ARG A 418 -9.36 -0.11 10.32
C ARG A 418 -8.06 -0.59 9.67
N MET A 419 -7.93 -1.91 9.43
CA MET A 419 -6.79 -2.54 8.77
C MET A 419 -6.87 -2.44 7.24
N ASP A 420 -5.74 -2.61 6.58
CA ASP A 420 -5.66 -2.89 5.14
C ASP A 420 -6.16 -4.31 4.84
N GLY A 421 -6.49 -4.56 3.57
CA GLY A 421 -6.82 -5.91 3.13
C GLY A 421 -5.57 -6.78 3.09
N PHE A 422 -5.62 -7.91 3.80
CA PHE A 422 -4.52 -8.87 3.91
C PHE A 422 -5.04 -10.29 3.96
N TYR A 423 -4.23 -11.21 3.48
CA TYR A 423 -4.48 -12.64 3.60
C TYR A 423 -3.30 -13.33 4.25
N TYR A 424 -3.59 -14.37 5.05
CA TYR A 424 -2.60 -15.22 5.70
C TYR A 424 -2.99 -16.69 5.62
N ALA A 425 -2.01 -17.54 5.27
CA ALA A 425 -2.09 -19.00 5.45
C ALA A 425 -0.81 -19.49 6.10
N LYS A 426 -0.94 -20.30 7.13
CA LYS A 426 0.17 -20.90 7.89
C LYS A 426 0.30 -22.36 7.50
N LEU A 427 1.43 -22.75 6.94
CA LEU A 427 1.70 -24.09 6.43
C LEU A 427 2.82 -24.75 7.24
N GLY A 428 2.59 -25.97 7.70
CA GLY A 428 3.57 -26.78 8.38
C GLY A 428 4.06 -27.91 7.49
N LYS A 429 5.38 -28.15 7.45
CA LYS A 429 6.00 -29.27 6.74
C LYS A 429 6.09 -30.49 7.66
N SER A 430 5.61 -31.63 7.20
CA SER A 430 5.71 -32.89 7.95
C SER A 430 7.17 -33.30 8.12
N HIS A 431 7.44 -34.14 9.16
CA HIS A 431 8.78 -34.69 9.41
C HIS A 431 9.18 -35.73 8.39
#